data_b4b532f1d3622db73303c82c87978099
#
_entry.id   b4b532f1d3622db73303c82c87978099
#
_cell.length_a   1.000
_cell.length_b   1.000
_cell.length_c   1.000
_cell.angle_alpha   90.00
_cell.angle_beta   90.00
_cell.angle_gamma   90.00
#
_symmetry.space_group_name_H-M   'P 1'
#
loop_
_entity.id
_entity.type
_entity.pdbx_description
1 polymer ?
#
loop_
_entity_poly.entity_id
_entity_poly.type
_entity_poly.pdbx_seq_one_letter_code
_entity_poly.pdbx_strand_id
1 'polypeptide(L)'
;MAGIRRPYFLLLLALLSPASSLADSSSVRQHQLHIGEHLSYDLSWGKISAGTAVLEVAGRQVLSGRPVLKLLHTARSNDFVSIFYPVNNRVESYVDEGSMLPARQSFKRREGKRKNDTDVVFDQVAHVATVTRDGQTETVAVPPGVQDTLSCLYSFRYLPLSKAGDVVGMEVLHDKKNYHLELRVEGFERMQSPFGEVEAIRVLAVMPFRGLFLNEGNIRVWFTNDAARIPILMRAKVVIGSISATLTSLEGTALAAR
;
A
#
# COMPACT_ATOMS: atom_id res chain seq x y z
N MET A 1 -54.04 -48.20 -60.14
CA MET A 1 -52.97 -48.36 -59.14
C MET A 1 -52.48 -46.97 -58.74
N ALA A 2 -52.75 -46.56 -57.48
CA ALA A 2 -52.68 -45.23 -57.00
C ALA A 2 -51.27 -44.95 -56.44
N GLY A 3 -50.66 -43.90 -56.93
CA GLY A 3 -49.38 -43.39 -56.41
C GLY A 3 -49.62 -42.12 -55.56
N ILE A 4 -49.47 -42.25 -54.25
CA ILE A 4 -49.70 -41.21 -53.27
C ILE A 4 -48.47 -40.25 -53.23
N ARG A 5 -48.72 -39.01 -53.62
CA ARG A 5 -47.74 -37.93 -53.45
C ARG A 5 -47.78 -37.39 -52.00
N ARG A 6 -46.65 -37.44 -51.26
CA ARG A 6 -46.45 -36.79 -49.96
C ARG A 6 -46.00 -35.37 -50.16
N PRO A 7 -46.55 -34.39 -49.41
CA PRO A 7 -46.02 -33.01 -49.42
C PRO A 7 -44.88 -32.88 -48.43
N TYR A 8 -43.78 -32.26 -48.85
CA TYR A 8 -42.68 -31.86 -48.00
C TYR A 8 -43.05 -30.60 -47.19
N PHE A 9 -43.13 -30.76 -45.88
CA PHE A 9 -43.28 -29.68 -44.95
C PHE A 9 -41.89 -29.09 -44.68
N LEU A 10 -41.61 -27.90 -45.20
CA LEU A 10 -40.39 -27.14 -44.89
C LEU A 10 -40.57 -26.54 -43.49
N LEU A 11 -39.87 -27.11 -42.51
CA LEU A 11 -39.77 -26.58 -41.15
C LEU A 11 -38.67 -25.51 -41.13
N LEU A 12 -39.08 -24.22 -41.07
CA LEU A 12 -38.18 -23.09 -40.90
C LEU A 12 -37.73 -23.04 -39.43
N LEU A 13 -36.52 -23.54 -39.13
CA LEU A 13 -35.92 -23.48 -37.81
C LEU A 13 -35.32 -22.08 -37.64
N ALA A 14 -36.01 -21.19 -36.94
CA ALA A 14 -35.50 -19.91 -36.50
C ALA A 14 -34.43 -20.15 -35.40
N LEU A 15 -33.17 -19.98 -35.76
CA LEU A 15 -32.04 -19.93 -34.81
C LEU A 15 -32.15 -18.66 -33.98
N LEU A 16 -32.76 -18.77 -32.80
CA LEU A 16 -32.59 -17.79 -31.73
C LEU A 16 -31.15 -17.95 -31.18
N SER A 17 -30.22 -17.11 -31.62
CA SER A 17 -28.96 -16.94 -30.96
C SER A 17 -29.20 -16.28 -29.61
N PRO A 18 -28.73 -16.85 -28.48
CA PRO A 18 -28.72 -16.11 -27.23
C PRO A 18 -27.73 -14.97 -27.40
N ALA A 19 -28.19 -13.74 -27.34
CA ALA A 19 -27.35 -12.60 -27.15
C ALA A 19 -26.58 -12.79 -25.83
N SER A 20 -25.32 -13.24 -25.93
CA SER A 20 -24.40 -13.19 -24.80
C SER A 20 -24.24 -11.74 -24.41
N SER A 21 -24.99 -11.35 -23.40
CA SER A 21 -24.71 -10.14 -22.63
C SER A 21 -23.24 -10.24 -22.20
N LEU A 22 -22.37 -9.54 -22.91
CA LEU A 22 -21.05 -9.19 -22.40
C LEU A 22 -21.34 -8.37 -21.16
N ALA A 23 -21.29 -9.05 -20.01
CA ALA A 23 -21.22 -8.37 -18.74
C ALA A 23 -20.05 -7.40 -18.84
N ASP A 24 -20.41 -6.14 -18.82
CA ASP A 24 -19.52 -5.00 -18.72
C ASP A 24 -18.54 -5.32 -17.58
N SER A 25 -17.33 -5.71 -17.97
CA SER A 25 -16.22 -5.86 -17.02
C SER A 25 -15.93 -4.45 -16.54
N SER A 26 -16.79 -4.01 -15.63
CA SER A 26 -16.73 -2.76 -14.91
C SER A 26 -15.29 -2.48 -14.50
N SER A 27 -14.72 -1.51 -15.19
CA SER A 27 -13.68 -0.61 -14.76
C SER A 27 -13.08 -1.01 -13.39
N VAL A 28 -12.08 -1.88 -13.40
CA VAL A 28 -11.05 -1.87 -12.36
C VAL A 28 -10.55 -0.43 -12.37
N ARG A 29 -10.99 0.36 -11.40
CA ARG A 29 -10.55 1.74 -11.23
C ARG A 29 -9.05 1.66 -11.08
N GLN A 30 -8.35 1.98 -12.12
CA GLN A 30 -6.89 1.96 -12.17
C GLN A 30 -6.45 3.12 -11.29
N HIS A 31 -6.18 2.82 -10.02
CA HIS A 31 -5.60 3.76 -9.09
C HIS A 31 -4.20 4.06 -9.59
N GLN A 32 -3.99 5.20 -10.18
CA GLN A 32 -2.66 5.61 -10.62
C GLN A 32 -2.03 6.45 -9.52
N LEU A 33 -0.85 6.03 -9.08
CA LEU A 33 0.00 6.91 -8.29
C LEU A 33 0.46 8.06 -9.18
N HIS A 34 0.29 9.28 -8.68
CA HIS A 34 0.74 10.47 -9.40
C HIS A 34 2.17 10.80 -9.02
N ILE A 35 3.04 10.92 -10.03
CA ILE A 35 4.41 11.42 -9.82
C ILE A 35 4.32 12.86 -9.31
N GLY A 36 5.05 13.15 -8.24
CA GLY A 36 4.96 14.42 -7.53
C GLY A 36 3.90 14.43 -6.42
N GLU A 37 3.17 13.32 -6.20
CA GLU A 37 2.32 13.19 -5.01
C GLU A 37 3.20 13.34 -3.77
N HIS A 38 2.86 14.32 -2.92
CA HIS A 38 3.58 14.63 -1.68
C HIS A 38 2.57 14.79 -0.55
N LEU A 39 2.65 13.89 0.42
CA LEU A 39 1.76 13.82 1.59
C LEU A 39 2.58 14.16 2.83
N SER A 40 2.25 15.25 3.52
CA SER A 40 2.89 15.65 4.77
C SER A 40 2.01 15.28 5.96
N TYR A 41 2.64 14.81 7.03
CA TYR A 41 1.97 14.36 8.24
C TYR A 41 2.58 14.98 9.48
N ASP A 42 1.71 15.37 10.42
CA ASP A 42 2.09 15.58 11.81
C ASP A 42 2.11 14.26 12.56
N LEU A 43 3.21 14.00 13.25
CA LEU A 43 3.35 12.86 14.18
C LEU A 43 3.01 13.31 15.59
N SER A 44 2.17 12.54 16.29
CA SER A 44 1.83 12.79 17.68
C SER A 44 1.95 11.54 18.53
N TRP A 45 2.37 11.71 19.78
CA TRP A 45 2.33 10.69 20.83
C TRP A 45 1.24 11.06 21.84
N GLY A 46 0.13 10.36 21.75
CA GLY A 46 -1.10 10.78 22.42
C GLY A 46 -1.54 12.17 21.94
N LYS A 47 -1.42 13.20 22.80
CA LYS A 47 -1.74 14.60 22.47
C LYS A 47 -0.49 15.48 22.27
N ILE A 48 0.70 14.90 22.38
CA ILE A 48 1.97 15.63 22.29
C ILE A 48 2.47 15.57 20.86
N SER A 49 2.78 16.73 20.25
CA SER A 49 3.45 16.75 18.95
C SER A 49 4.81 16.09 19.06
N ALA A 50 5.09 15.13 18.17
CA ALA A 50 6.29 14.31 18.22
C ALA A 50 7.24 14.55 17.04
N GLY A 51 6.74 15.11 15.93
CA GLY A 51 7.55 15.34 14.74
C GLY A 51 6.74 15.39 13.47
N THR A 52 7.37 15.09 12.35
CA THR A 52 6.76 15.09 11.01
C THR A 52 7.14 13.86 10.21
N ALA A 53 6.31 13.49 9.26
CA ALA A 53 6.62 12.47 8.25
C ALA A 53 6.15 12.91 6.87
N VAL A 54 6.78 12.37 5.84
CA VAL A 54 6.42 12.59 4.44
C VAL A 54 6.32 11.25 3.74
N LEU A 55 5.31 11.11 2.88
CA LEU A 55 5.20 10.07 1.86
C LEU A 55 5.21 10.76 0.49
N GLU A 56 6.00 10.26 -0.45
CA GLU A 56 6.17 10.89 -1.75
C GLU A 56 6.30 9.85 -2.87
N VAL A 57 5.67 10.13 -4.02
CA VAL A 57 5.95 9.45 -5.29
C VAL A 57 6.95 10.31 -6.05
N ALA A 58 8.24 10.09 -5.79
CA ALA A 58 9.32 10.99 -6.17
C ALA A 58 9.64 11.01 -7.68
N GLY A 59 9.24 9.97 -8.44
CA GLY A 59 9.45 9.95 -9.89
C GLY A 59 9.63 8.54 -10.47
N ARG A 60 9.87 8.49 -11.77
CA ARG A 60 10.24 7.28 -12.48
C ARG A 60 11.75 7.15 -12.59
N GLN A 61 12.22 5.92 -12.53
CA GLN A 61 13.62 5.57 -12.75
C GLN A 61 13.71 4.29 -13.58
N VAL A 62 14.91 3.95 -14.06
CA VAL A 62 15.19 2.67 -14.69
C VAL A 62 16.14 1.89 -13.78
N LEU A 63 15.70 0.73 -13.31
CA LEU A 63 16.51 -0.18 -12.51
C LEU A 63 16.68 -1.49 -13.28
N SER A 64 17.94 -1.84 -13.62
CA SER A 64 18.27 -3.05 -14.42
C SER A 64 17.44 -3.16 -15.72
N GLY A 65 17.24 -2.03 -16.42
CA GLY A 65 16.50 -1.96 -17.68
C GLY A 65 14.98 -1.96 -17.56
N ARG A 66 14.41 -1.96 -16.33
CA ARG A 66 12.97 -1.94 -16.09
C ARG A 66 12.52 -0.60 -15.52
N PRO A 67 11.40 -0.04 -15.99
CA PRO A 67 10.84 1.17 -15.38
C PRO A 67 10.31 0.87 -13.99
N VAL A 68 10.66 1.72 -13.04
CA VAL A 68 10.21 1.64 -11.65
C VAL A 68 9.76 3.02 -11.16
N LEU A 69 8.80 3.04 -10.26
CA LEU A 69 8.45 4.22 -9.45
C LEU A 69 9.34 4.26 -8.22
N LYS A 70 9.87 5.43 -7.92
CA LYS A 70 10.56 5.70 -6.66
C LYS A 70 9.57 6.25 -5.66
N LEU A 71 9.31 5.49 -4.62
CA LEU A 71 8.57 5.89 -3.42
C LEU A 71 9.54 6.33 -2.35
N LEU A 72 9.21 7.40 -1.64
CA LEU A 72 10.03 7.94 -0.57
C LEU A 72 9.19 8.12 0.70
N HIS A 73 9.78 7.73 1.83
CA HIS A 73 9.26 8.06 3.15
C HIS A 73 10.38 8.67 4.00
N THR A 74 10.06 9.78 4.68
CA THR A 74 10.92 10.36 5.71
C THR A 74 10.13 10.55 6.99
N ALA A 75 10.80 10.38 8.14
CA ALA A 75 10.21 10.68 9.45
C ALA A 75 11.26 11.34 10.32
N ARG A 76 10.88 12.45 10.99
CA ARG A 76 11.76 13.20 11.88
C ARG A 76 11.02 13.54 13.17
N SER A 77 11.69 13.31 14.31
CA SER A 77 11.22 13.82 15.59
C SER A 77 11.45 15.34 15.68
N ASN A 78 10.57 16.02 16.41
CA ASN A 78 10.79 17.42 16.79
C ASN A 78 11.90 17.53 17.87
N ASP A 79 12.29 18.75 18.21
CA ASP A 79 13.37 19.02 19.16
C ASP A 79 13.08 18.43 20.55
N PHE A 80 11.84 18.53 21.01
CA PHE A 80 11.44 18.01 22.32
C PHE A 80 11.60 16.49 22.41
N VAL A 81 11.07 15.74 21.44
CA VAL A 81 11.20 14.27 21.41
C VAL A 81 12.66 13.86 21.16
N SER A 82 13.39 14.66 20.36
CA SER A 82 14.79 14.37 20.01
C SER A 82 15.73 14.38 21.22
N ILE A 83 15.38 15.05 22.32
CA ILE A 83 16.13 14.99 23.59
C ILE A 83 16.17 13.56 24.14
N PHE A 84 15.08 12.81 24.01
CA PHE A 84 14.93 11.47 24.60
C PHE A 84 15.08 10.36 23.57
N TYR A 85 14.52 10.57 22.37
CA TYR A 85 14.48 9.57 21.30
C TYR A 85 14.53 10.22 19.92
N PRO A 86 15.74 10.64 19.46
CA PRO A 86 15.88 11.26 18.16
C PRO A 86 15.54 10.29 17.03
N VAL A 87 14.72 10.74 16.09
CA VAL A 87 14.35 10.00 14.87
C VAL A 87 14.68 10.85 13.65
N ASN A 88 15.38 10.27 12.69
CA ASN A 88 15.61 10.84 11.37
C ASN A 88 15.76 9.70 10.35
N ASN A 89 14.63 9.13 9.96
CA ASN A 89 14.56 7.98 9.06
C ASN A 89 14.32 8.41 7.62
N ARG A 90 14.91 7.64 6.70
CA ARG A 90 14.64 7.74 5.26
C ARG A 90 14.51 6.35 4.66
N VAL A 91 13.38 6.07 4.02
CA VAL A 91 13.12 4.84 3.28
C VAL A 91 12.86 5.21 1.83
N GLU A 92 13.53 4.53 0.92
CA GLU A 92 13.28 4.60 -0.52
C GLU A 92 12.89 3.21 -0.99
N SER A 93 11.80 3.08 -1.72
CA SER A 93 11.36 1.84 -2.35
C SER A 93 11.23 2.08 -3.85
N TYR A 94 11.75 1.15 -4.64
CA TYR A 94 11.71 1.17 -6.09
C TYR A 94 10.79 0.04 -6.53
N VAL A 95 9.58 0.38 -6.98
CA VAL A 95 8.54 -0.59 -7.30
C VAL A 95 8.30 -0.65 -8.81
N ASP A 96 8.05 -1.84 -9.32
CA ASP A 96 7.58 -2.03 -10.69
C ASP A 96 6.21 -1.35 -10.86
N GLU A 97 6.05 -0.55 -11.91
CA GLU A 97 4.82 0.26 -12.13
C GLU A 97 3.57 -0.60 -12.38
N GLY A 98 3.71 -1.78 -12.94
CA GLY A 98 2.58 -2.65 -13.28
C GLY A 98 2.10 -3.50 -12.11
N SER A 99 3.05 -4.07 -11.37
CA SER A 99 2.75 -5.00 -10.27
C SER A 99 2.78 -4.37 -8.89
N MET A 100 3.37 -3.18 -8.73
CA MET A 100 3.67 -2.54 -7.45
C MET A 100 4.58 -3.37 -6.54
N LEU A 101 5.26 -4.39 -7.09
CA LEU A 101 6.21 -5.19 -6.33
C LEU A 101 7.56 -4.49 -6.25
N PRO A 102 8.21 -4.49 -5.07
CA PRO A 102 9.51 -3.85 -4.91
C PRO A 102 10.59 -4.63 -5.66
N ALA A 103 11.44 -3.89 -6.37
CA ALA A 103 12.70 -4.38 -6.94
C ALA A 103 13.89 -4.06 -6.01
N ARG A 104 13.80 -2.94 -5.25
CA ARG A 104 14.83 -2.53 -4.29
C ARG A 104 14.21 -1.67 -3.20
N GLN A 105 14.72 -1.81 -1.97
CA GLN A 105 14.48 -0.88 -0.86
C GLN A 105 15.80 -0.43 -0.26
N SER A 106 15.91 0.85 0.05
CA SER A 106 17.01 1.41 0.85
C SER A 106 16.44 2.05 2.12
N PHE A 107 16.95 1.67 3.27
CA PHE A 107 16.52 2.20 4.55
C PHE A 107 17.70 2.75 5.35
N LYS A 108 17.73 4.07 5.50
CA LYS A 108 18.66 4.77 6.42
C LYS A 108 17.93 4.97 7.75
N ARG A 109 18.19 4.08 8.70
CA ARG A 109 17.58 4.11 10.03
C ARG A 109 18.42 4.95 10.99
N ARG A 110 17.78 5.91 11.62
CA ARG A 110 18.36 6.76 12.67
C ARG A 110 17.29 6.95 13.75
N GLU A 111 17.23 6.00 14.70
CA GLU A 111 16.19 5.92 15.74
C GLU A 111 16.83 5.67 17.10
N GLY A 112 16.96 6.70 17.90
CA GLY A 112 17.61 6.60 19.19
C GLY A 112 19.03 6.06 19.05
N LYS A 113 19.28 4.90 19.66
CA LYS A 113 20.56 4.18 19.56
C LYS A 113 20.68 3.31 18.30
N ARG A 114 19.59 3.05 17.59
CA ARG A 114 19.59 2.23 16.37
C ARG A 114 20.00 3.07 15.17
N LYS A 115 21.21 2.84 14.69
CA LYS A 115 21.74 3.51 13.49
C LYS A 115 22.29 2.43 12.57
N ASN A 116 21.59 2.16 11.49
CA ASN A 116 22.04 1.25 10.45
C ASN A 116 21.52 1.68 9.08
N ASP A 117 22.23 1.28 8.05
CA ASP A 117 21.82 1.40 6.67
C ASP A 117 21.57 0.00 6.14
N THR A 118 20.40 -0.21 5.56
CA THR A 118 19.99 -1.48 4.99
C THR A 118 19.57 -1.26 3.54
N ASP A 119 20.11 -2.08 2.65
CA ASP A 119 19.74 -2.13 1.23
C ASP A 119 19.20 -3.53 0.95
N VAL A 120 18.08 -3.63 0.27
CA VAL A 120 17.42 -4.90 -0.07
C VAL A 120 17.15 -4.89 -1.57
N VAL A 121 17.67 -5.91 -2.27
CA VAL A 121 17.35 -6.15 -3.68
C VAL A 121 16.46 -7.38 -3.75
N PHE A 122 15.30 -7.24 -4.38
CA PHE A 122 14.31 -8.30 -4.53
C PHE A 122 14.41 -8.95 -5.90
N ASP A 123 14.53 -10.25 -5.94
CA ASP A 123 14.26 -11.08 -7.12
C ASP A 123 12.89 -11.75 -6.94
N GLN A 124 11.86 -11.11 -7.50
CA GLN A 124 10.47 -11.58 -7.40
C GLN A 124 10.23 -12.88 -8.19
N VAL A 125 11.09 -13.21 -9.15
CA VAL A 125 10.99 -14.45 -9.95
C VAL A 125 11.66 -15.62 -9.25
N ALA A 126 12.88 -15.40 -8.72
CA ALA A 126 13.61 -16.42 -7.97
C ALA A 126 13.11 -16.56 -6.52
N HIS A 127 12.20 -15.67 -6.06
CA HIS A 127 11.69 -15.61 -4.69
C HIS A 127 12.80 -15.51 -3.64
N VAL A 128 13.73 -14.60 -3.88
CA VAL A 128 14.81 -14.29 -2.96
C VAL A 128 15.00 -12.79 -2.80
N ALA A 129 15.46 -12.37 -1.62
CA ALA A 129 15.91 -11.02 -1.37
C ALA A 129 17.34 -11.03 -0.88
N THR A 130 18.18 -10.19 -1.47
CA THR A 130 19.55 -9.95 -1.03
C THR A 130 19.57 -8.74 -0.12
N VAL A 131 19.88 -8.95 1.15
CA VAL A 131 19.87 -7.91 2.19
C VAL A 131 21.31 -7.55 2.55
N THR A 132 21.69 -6.32 2.32
CA THR A 132 22.97 -5.74 2.77
C THR A 132 22.72 -4.79 3.92
N ARG A 133 23.33 -5.04 5.08
CA ARG A 133 23.24 -4.16 6.26
C ARG A 133 24.64 -3.94 6.83
N ASP A 134 25.02 -2.67 6.93
CA ASP A 134 26.33 -2.27 7.49
C ASP A 134 27.51 -3.03 6.85
N GLY A 135 27.44 -3.27 5.53
CA GLY A 135 28.44 -3.96 4.73
C GLY A 135 28.35 -5.50 4.74
N GLN A 136 27.48 -6.08 5.54
CA GLN A 136 27.24 -7.54 5.54
C GLN A 136 26.04 -7.88 4.63
N THR A 137 26.24 -8.86 3.77
CA THR A 137 25.23 -9.30 2.78
C THR A 137 24.80 -10.74 3.07
N GLU A 138 23.50 -10.97 3.02
CA GLU A 138 22.89 -12.30 3.08
C GLU A 138 21.71 -12.41 2.13
N THR A 139 21.37 -13.63 1.73
CA THR A 139 20.21 -13.91 0.90
C THR A 139 19.14 -14.57 1.76
N VAL A 140 17.90 -14.09 1.61
CA VAL A 140 16.72 -14.57 2.33
C VAL A 140 15.71 -15.07 1.31
N ALA A 141 15.18 -16.27 1.49
CA ALA A 141 14.05 -16.75 0.71
C ALA A 141 12.80 -15.94 1.07
N VAL A 142 12.02 -15.53 0.07
CA VAL A 142 10.81 -14.74 0.25
C VAL A 142 9.61 -15.37 -0.44
N PRO A 143 8.39 -15.21 0.07
CA PRO A 143 7.19 -15.69 -0.60
C PRO A 143 6.91 -14.91 -1.90
N PRO A 144 6.14 -15.51 -2.83
CA PRO A 144 5.69 -14.82 -4.04
C PRO A 144 4.95 -13.53 -3.71
N GLY A 145 5.23 -12.47 -4.47
CA GLY A 145 4.53 -11.18 -4.31
C GLY A 145 4.90 -10.41 -3.03
N VAL A 146 6.05 -10.73 -2.43
CA VAL A 146 6.51 -10.07 -1.21
C VAL A 146 6.67 -8.56 -1.42
N GLN A 147 6.16 -7.81 -0.46
CA GLN A 147 6.30 -6.36 -0.38
C GLN A 147 7.43 -5.97 0.57
N ASP A 148 7.94 -4.75 0.44
CA ASP A 148 8.68 -4.08 1.50
C ASP A 148 7.75 -3.24 2.39
N THR A 149 8.30 -2.63 3.44
CA THR A 149 7.50 -1.85 4.41
C THR A 149 6.88 -0.58 3.86
N LEU A 150 7.40 -0.01 2.77
CA LEU A 150 6.85 1.18 2.14
C LEU A 150 5.93 0.80 0.98
N SER A 151 6.35 -0.15 0.14
CA SER A 151 5.54 -0.61 -0.98
C SER A 151 4.21 -1.22 -0.52
N CYS A 152 4.15 -1.90 0.63
CA CYS A 152 2.91 -2.47 1.16
C CYS A 152 1.85 -1.38 1.45
N LEU A 153 2.24 -0.20 1.94
CA LEU A 153 1.33 0.92 2.20
C LEU A 153 0.74 1.48 0.90
N TYR A 154 1.57 1.61 -0.14
CA TYR A 154 1.11 2.07 -1.45
C TYR A 154 0.29 1.01 -2.18
N SER A 155 0.68 -0.27 -2.09
CA SER A 155 -0.04 -1.39 -2.69
C SER A 155 -1.46 -1.54 -2.14
N PHE A 156 -1.69 -1.15 -0.87
CA PHE A 156 -3.03 -1.11 -0.29
C PHE A 156 -4.03 -0.31 -1.15
N ARG A 157 -3.59 0.76 -1.79
CA ARG A 157 -4.43 1.65 -2.62
C ARG A 157 -5.04 0.93 -3.82
N TYR A 158 -4.46 -0.20 -4.24
CA TYR A 158 -4.91 -1.03 -5.37
C TYR A 158 -5.77 -2.23 -4.96
N LEU A 159 -5.89 -2.51 -3.65
CA LEU A 159 -6.62 -3.68 -3.19
C LEU A 159 -8.14 -3.51 -3.35
N PRO A 160 -8.87 -4.58 -3.68
CA PRO A 160 -10.32 -4.54 -3.91
C PRO A 160 -11.11 -4.55 -2.57
N LEU A 161 -10.74 -3.70 -1.64
CA LEU A 161 -11.39 -3.55 -0.34
C LEU A 161 -12.52 -2.53 -0.47
N SER A 162 -13.77 -2.94 -0.34
CA SER A 162 -14.95 -2.10 -0.65
C SER A 162 -16.05 -2.13 0.41
N LYS A 163 -16.06 -3.10 1.31
CA LYS A 163 -17.09 -3.27 2.35
C LYS A 163 -16.48 -3.68 3.69
N ALA A 164 -17.19 -3.36 4.77
CA ALA A 164 -16.81 -3.83 6.11
C ALA A 164 -16.73 -5.36 6.15
N GLY A 165 -15.67 -5.87 6.77
CA GLY A 165 -15.37 -7.29 6.84
C GLY A 165 -14.49 -7.83 5.70
N ASP A 166 -14.22 -7.06 4.64
CA ASP A 166 -13.26 -7.47 3.62
C ASP A 166 -11.88 -7.68 4.27
N VAL A 167 -11.22 -8.79 3.88
CA VAL A 167 -9.88 -9.16 4.38
C VAL A 167 -8.99 -9.52 3.21
N VAL A 168 -7.78 -8.98 3.21
CA VAL A 168 -6.72 -9.32 2.22
C VAL A 168 -5.42 -9.58 2.95
N GLY A 169 -4.74 -10.66 2.60
CA GLY A 169 -3.38 -10.96 3.04
C GLY A 169 -2.32 -10.33 2.15
N MET A 170 -1.19 -9.98 2.73
CA MET A 170 -0.03 -9.46 2.03
C MET A 170 1.26 -9.95 2.70
N GLU A 171 2.21 -10.43 1.90
CA GLU A 171 3.52 -10.84 2.40
C GLU A 171 4.46 -9.64 2.46
N VAL A 172 5.19 -9.47 3.57
CA VAL A 172 6.10 -8.34 3.79
C VAL A 172 7.43 -8.82 4.32
N LEU A 173 8.53 -8.40 3.70
CA LEU A 173 9.87 -8.57 4.24
C LEU A 173 10.24 -7.38 5.13
N HIS A 174 10.54 -7.65 6.41
CA HIS A 174 11.03 -6.64 7.34
C HIS A 174 12.14 -7.22 8.24
N ASP A 175 13.25 -6.49 8.40
CA ASP A 175 14.40 -6.91 9.22
C ASP A 175 14.81 -8.37 8.96
N LYS A 176 14.92 -8.77 7.66
CA LYS A 176 15.33 -10.11 7.18
C LYS A 176 14.34 -11.24 7.50
N LYS A 177 13.11 -10.92 7.87
CA LYS A 177 12.04 -11.88 8.18
C LYS A 177 10.82 -11.63 7.33
N ASN A 178 10.21 -12.70 6.87
CA ASN A 178 8.92 -12.66 6.20
C ASN A 178 7.79 -12.63 7.21
N TYR A 179 6.80 -11.78 6.95
CA TYR A 179 5.60 -11.62 7.76
C TYR A 179 4.38 -11.66 6.87
N HIS A 180 3.36 -12.36 7.32
CA HIS A 180 2.03 -12.28 6.74
C HIS A 180 1.26 -11.15 7.41
N LEU A 181 0.95 -10.10 6.63
CA LEU A 181 0.16 -8.97 7.06
C LEU A 181 -1.30 -9.19 6.65
N GLU A 182 -2.22 -9.15 7.61
CA GLU A 182 -3.65 -9.18 7.34
C GLU A 182 -4.22 -7.77 7.38
N LEU A 183 -4.90 -7.38 6.32
CA LEU A 183 -5.60 -6.10 6.18
C LEU A 183 -7.10 -6.34 6.26
N ARG A 184 -7.77 -5.74 7.25
CA ARG A 184 -9.20 -5.92 7.49
C ARG A 184 -9.93 -4.59 7.47
N VAL A 185 -10.96 -4.47 6.65
CA VAL A 185 -11.86 -3.30 6.66
C VAL A 185 -12.75 -3.36 7.91
N GLU A 186 -12.57 -2.43 8.84
CA GLU A 186 -13.39 -2.32 10.04
C GLU A 186 -14.69 -1.53 9.80
N GLY A 187 -14.72 -0.62 8.81
CA GLY A 187 -15.90 0.19 8.48
C GLY A 187 -15.56 1.48 7.76
N PHE A 188 -16.56 2.35 7.69
CA PHE A 188 -16.49 3.65 7.03
C PHE A 188 -16.93 4.73 8.00
N GLU A 189 -16.31 5.92 7.92
CA GLU A 189 -16.68 7.06 8.75
C GLU A 189 -16.32 8.37 8.08
N ARG A 190 -17.03 9.46 8.43
CA ARG A 190 -16.69 10.80 7.97
C ARG A 190 -15.59 11.39 8.82
N MET A 191 -14.59 11.98 8.17
CA MET A 191 -13.42 12.57 8.81
C MET A 191 -13.08 13.91 8.20
N GLN A 192 -12.50 14.79 9.01
CA GLN A 192 -11.88 16.01 8.51
C GLN A 192 -10.52 15.72 7.93
N SER A 193 -10.21 16.34 6.80
CA SER A 193 -8.91 16.29 6.12
C SER A 193 -8.47 17.71 5.73
N PRO A 194 -7.22 17.92 5.29
CA PRO A 194 -6.77 19.23 4.80
C PRO A 194 -7.55 19.78 3.61
N PHE A 195 -8.26 18.92 2.89
CA PHE A 195 -9.08 19.29 1.72
C PHE A 195 -10.60 19.20 1.99
N GLY A 196 -11.02 19.21 3.26
CA GLY A 196 -12.41 19.20 3.70
C GLY A 196 -12.86 17.88 4.31
N GLU A 197 -14.18 17.76 4.54
CA GLU A 197 -14.79 16.53 5.05
C GLU A 197 -14.76 15.44 3.96
N VAL A 198 -14.30 14.24 4.32
CA VAL A 198 -14.24 13.08 3.43
C VAL A 198 -14.85 11.85 4.09
N GLU A 199 -15.40 10.97 3.28
CA GLU A 199 -15.67 9.60 3.72
C GLU A 199 -14.36 8.81 3.72
N ALA A 200 -14.05 8.15 4.82
CA ALA A 200 -12.85 7.34 4.99
C ALA A 200 -13.20 5.87 5.20
N ILE A 201 -12.41 4.98 4.60
CA ILE A 201 -12.38 3.55 4.88
C ILE A 201 -11.36 3.30 5.99
N ARG A 202 -11.80 2.72 7.11
CA ARG A 202 -10.94 2.35 8.23
C ARG A 202 -10.48 0.91 8.09
N VAL A 203 -9.17 0.72 8.04
CA VAL A 203 -8.52 -0.57 7.87
C VAL A 203 -7.63 -0.87 9.05
N LEU A 204 -7.79 -2.07 9.60
CA LEU A 204 -6.89 -2.64 10.58
C LEU A 204 -5.82 -3.46 9.85
N ALA A 205 -4.56 -3.07 9.98
CA ALA A 205 -3.42 -3.87 9.58
C ALA A 205 -2.91 -4.65 10.79
N VAL A 206 -3.09 -5.97 10.75
CA VAL A 206 -2.61 -6.89 11.79
C VAL A 206 -1.19 -7.29 11.42
N MET A 207 -0.21 -6.77 12.16
CA MET A 207 1.21 -7.02 11.91
C MET A 207 1.79 -7.89 13.03
N PRO A 208 2.20 -9.15 12.73
CA PRO A 208 2.71 -10.07 13.74
C PRO A 208 4.17 -9.79 14.15
N PHE A 209 4.77 -8.71 13.66
CA PHE A 209 6.15 -8.41 13.99
C PHE A 209 6.29 -7.39 15.11
N ARG A 210 7.26 -7.69 15.99
CA ARG A 210 7.68 -6.78 17.05
C ARG A 210 8.74 -5.82 16.47
N GLY A 211 8.36 -4.57 16.30
CA GLY A 211 9.27 -3.50 15.85
C GLY A 211 9.33 -2.38 16.88
N LEU A 212 9.41 -1.13 16.43
CA LEU A 212 9.27 0.09 17.25
C LEU A 212 8.00 0.09 18.10
N PHE A 213 6.96 -0.61 17.67
CA PHE A 213 5.69 -0.77 18.34
C PHE A 213 5.69 -2.09 19.13
N LEU A 214 6.18 -2.05 20.36
CA LEU A 214 6.58 -3.21 21.18
C LEU A 214 5.47 -4.15 21.66
N ASN A 215 4.19 -3.94 21.31
CA ASN A 215 3.14 -4.90 21.61
C ASN A 215 2.16 -4.99 20.46
N GLU A 216 2.02 -6.20 19.90
CA GLU A 216 1.02 -6.57 18.88
C GLU A 216 0.75 -5.44 17.91
N GLY A 217 1.65 -5.28 16.93
CA GLY A 217 1.80 -4.11 16.06
C GLY A 217 0.63 -3.80 15.13
N ASN A 218 -0.59 -3.78 15.68
CA ASN A 218 -1.77 -3.44 14.92
C ASN A 218 -1.81 -1.94 14.64
N ILE A 219 -1.82 -1.61 13.35
CA ILE A 219 -1.96 -0.24 12.87
C ILE A 219 -3.35 -0.07 12.26
N ARG A 220 -4.07 0.97 12.65
CA ARG A 220 -5.26 1.42 11.93
C ARG A 220 -4.88 2.52 10.97
N VAL A 221 -5.34 2.38 9.74
CA VAL A 221 -5.17 3.38 8.70
C VAL A 221 -6.54 3.79 8.18
N TRP A 222 -6.75 5.07 8.06
CA TRP A 222 -7.93 5.66 7.42
C TRP A 222 -7.51 6.19 6.06
N PHE A 223 -8.08 5.62 5.02
CA PHE A 223 -7.89 6.06 3.64
C PHE A 223 -9.13 6.78 3.15
N THR A 224 -9.00 7.73 2.25
CA THR A 224 -10.18 8.28 1.55
C THR A 224 -10.93 7.15 0.83
N ASN A 225 -12.27 7.19 0.89
CA ASN A 225 -13.12 6.20 0.21
C ASN A 225 -13.40 6.63 -1.25
N ASP A 226 -12.34 6.91 -1.98
CA ASP A 226 -12.36 7.29 -3.39
C ASP A 226 -11.29 6.53 -4.20
N ALA A 227 -11.14 6.90 -5.47
CA ALA A 227 -10.16 6.26 -6.35
C ALA A 227 -8.71 6.52 -5.93
N ALA A 228 -8.40 7.59 -5.23
CA ALA A 228 -7.03 7.93 -4.83
C ALA A 228 -6.57 7.17 -3.58
N ARG A 229 -7.51 6.79 -2.69
CA ARG A 229 -7.22 6.09 -1.41
C ARG A 229 -6.05 6.72 -0.65
N ILE A 230 -6.13 8.02 -0.42
CA ILE A 230 -5.10 8.75 0.30
C ILE A 230 -5.15 8.37 1.79
N PRO A 231 -4.03 7.96 2.41
CA PRO A 231 -3.97 7.72 3.85
C PRO A 231 -4.03 9.05 4.62
N ILE A 232 -5.17 9.33 5.29
CA ILE A 232 -5.40 10.61 6.01
C ILE A 232 -5.04 10.54 7.48
N LEU A 233 -5.09 9.33 8.07
CA LEU A 233 -4.70 9.10 9.45
C LEU A 233 -4.14 7.68 9.58
N MET A 234 -3.01 7.55 10.25
CA MET A 234 -2.45 6.26 10.67
C MET A 234 -2.28 6.28 12.19
N ARG A 235 -2.72 5.23 12.88
CA ARG A 235 -2.60 5.15 14.33
C ARG A 235 -2.12 3.77 14.76
N ALA A 236 -1.04 3.76 15.52
CA ALA A 236 -0.47 2.55 16.12
C ALA A 236 -0.52 2.63 17.65
N LYS A 237 -0.91 1.55 18.30
CA LYS A 237 -0.73 1.39 19.75
C LYS A 237 0.75 1.11 20.04
N VAL A 238 1.29 1.77 21.03
CA VAL A 238 2.62 1.52 21.58
C VAL A 238 2.52 1.10 23.03
N VAL A 239 3.63 0.69 23.64
CA VAL A 239 3.65 0.25 25.06
C VAL A 239 3.00 1.28 25.99
N ILE A 240 3.22 2.56 25.73
CA ILE A 240 2.61 3.66 26.50
C ILE A 240 1.90 4.59 25.50
N GLY A 241 0.55 4.49 25.45
CA GLY A 241 -0.28 5.35 24.63
C GLY A 241 -0.41 4.92 23.16
N SER A 242 -0.40 5.88 22.25
CA SER A 242 -0.50 5.67 20.80
C SER A 242 0.32 6.70 20.03
N ILE A 243 0.85 6.29 18.89
CA ILE A 243 1.44 7.21 17.91
C ILE A 243 0.42 7.36 16.77
N SER A 244 0.20 8.59 16.36
CA SER A 244 -0.64 8.91 15.19
C SER A 244 0.16 9.73 14.20
N ALA A 245 -0.08 9.47 12.91
CA ALA A 245 0.35 10.31 11.80
C ALA A 245 -0.91 10.86 11.13
N THR A 246 -1.12 12.18 11.21
CA THR A 246 -2.29 12.88 10.67
C THR A 246 -1.87 13.69 9.46
N LEU A 247 -2.54 13.50 8.33
CA LEU A 247 -2.27 14.24 7.09
C LEU A 247 -2.52 15.74 7.30
N THR A 248 -1.55 16.58 6.96
CA THR A 248 -1.61 18.04 7.10
C THR A 248 -1.56 18.75 5.75
N SER A 249 -0.92 18.16 4.73
CA SER A 249 -0.96 18.69 3.37
C SER A 249 -0.88 17.58 2.33
N LEU A 250 -1.41 17.89 1.15
CA LEU A 250 -1.46 17.03 -0.02
C LEU A 250 -1.14 17.88 -1.25
N GLU A 251 -0.12 17.50 -1.98
CA GLU A 251 0.31 18.13 -3.23
C GLU A 251 0.45 17.09 -4.34
N GLY A 252 0.39 17.52 -5.61
CA GLY A 252 0.67 16.66 -6.76
C GLY A 252 -0.38 15.60 -7.07
N THR A 253 -1.62 15.72 -6.55
CA THR A 253 -2.73 14.83 -6.87
C THR A 253 -3.93 15.58 -7.41
N ALA A 254 -4.81 14.88 -8.15
CA ALA A 254 -6.05 15.47 -8.68
C ALA A 254 -7.05 15.92 -7.59
N LEU A 255 -6.89 15.48 -6.35
CA LEU A 255 -7.73 15.88 -5.21
C LEU A 255 -7.41 17.28 -4.67
N ALA A 256 -6.21 17.79 -4.91
CA ALA A 256 -5.80 19.14 -4.50
C ALA A 256 -6.49 20.27 -5.32
N ALA A 257 -7.29 19.92 -6.32
CA ALA A 257 -7.94 20.85 -7.26
C ALA A 257 -9.47 20.96 -7.08
N ARG A 258 -10.03 20.54 -5.92
CA ARG A 258 -11.46 20.69 -5.59
C ARG A 258 -11.68 21.70 -4.50
#